data_e9906999df110baebd9435aba7343776
#
_entry.id   e9906999df110baebd9435aba7343776
#
_cell.length_a   1.000
_cell.length_b   1.000
_cell.length_c   1.000
_cell.angle_alpha   90.00
_cell.angle_beta   90.00
_cell.angle_gamma   90.00
#
_symmetry.space_group_name_H-M   'P 1'
#
loop_
_entity.id
_entity.type
_entity.pdbx_description
1 polymer ?
#
loop_
_entity_poly.entity_id
_entity_poly.type
_entity_poly.pdbx_seq_one_letter_code
_entity_poly.pdbx_strand_id
1 'polypeptide(L)'
;MKGVEKITERILAEAKEAADNAKSEAEAKAKEILEEFEGKAKQSYEQLVANGRIEAAAAAERKVRTAKLQAKKDILGTKQEFIDRAYTIAQESILALPEDEYVSLLAKKACEASVSGEEAVILNEDDRSALGQKVVEAANALLAAAGKKASLVLSDETANMIGGLFLKQNDVSVNCSIDSIIGTFREDLDIKVAKVLFG
;
A
#
# COMPACT_ATOMS: atom_id res chain seq x y z
N MET A 1 -81.45 -49.38 -52.04
CA MET A 1 -80.85 -48.06 -51.66
C MET A 1 -80.69 -47.83 -50.13
N LYS A 2 -81.65 -48.18 -49.26
CA LYS A 2 -81.58 -48.01 -47.82
C LYS A 2 -80.40 -48.67 -47.08
N GLY A 3 -79.78 -49.72 -47.66
CA GLY A 3 -78.61 -50.38 -47.00
C GLY A 3 -77.26 -49.65 -47.15
N VAL A 4 -77.06 -49.03 -48.31
CA VAL A 4 -75.84 -48.31 -48.63
C VAL A 4 -75.78 -46.97 -47.83
N GLU A 5 -76.89 -46.28 -47.71
CA GLU A 5 -77.04 -45.06 -46.93
C GLU A 5 -76.67 -45.27 -45.42
N LYS A 6 -77.14 -46.36 -44.82
CA LYS A 6 -76.82 -46.73 -43.45
C LYS A 6 -75.32 -47.04 -43.25
N ILE A 7 -74.68 -47.67 -44.22
CA ILE A 7 -73.25 -47.97 -44.15
C ILE A 7 -72.43 -46.68 -44.24
N THR A 8 -72.86 -45.79 -45.17
CA THR A 8 -72.15 -44.46 -45.29
C THR A 8 -72.33 -43.60 -44.06
N GLU A 9 -73.55 -43.56 -43.50
CA GLU A 9 -73.74 -42.81 -42.18
C GLU A 9 -72.90 -43.39 -41.07
N ARG A 10 -72.77 -44.73 -40.98
CA ARG A 10 -71.92 -45.37 -39.94
C ARG A 10 -70.47 -45.09 -40.17
N ILE A 11 -69.94 -45.18 -41.38
CA ILE A 11 -68.56 -44.83 -41.69
C ILE A 11 -68.23 -43.35 -41.34
N LEU A 12 -69.19 -42.47 -41.68
CA LEU A 12 -69.03 -41.04 -41.33
C LEU A 12 -69.07 -40.80 -39.83
N ALA A 13 -69.91 -41.49 -39.05
CA ALA A 13 -69.97 -41.40 -37.61
C ALA A 13 -68.70 -41.94 -36.95
N GLU A 14 -68.22 -43.12 -37.40
CA GLU A 14 -66.94 -43.69 -36.90
C GLU A 14 -65.72 -42.79 -37.22
N ALA A 15 -65.71 -42.24 -38.47
CA ALA A 15 -64.65 -41.30 -38.85
C ALA A 15 -64.64 -39.98 -38.00
N LYS A 16 -65.87 -39.48 -37.72
CA LYS A 16 -66.01 -38.27 -36.85
C LYS A 16 -65.60 -38.56 -35.42
N GLU A 17 -66.01 -39.70 -34.86
CA GLU A 17 -65.62 -40.12 -33.52
C GLU A 17 -64.10 -40.31 -33.41
N ALA A 18 -63.45 -40.91 -34.41
CA ALA A 18 -62.00 -41.06 -34.46
C ALA A 18 -61.28 -39.67 -34.53
N ALA A 19 -61.86 -38.76 -35.34
CA ALA A 19 -61.29 -37.40 -35.44
C ALA A 19 -61.43 -36.60 -34.10
N ASP A 20 -62.61 -36.70 -33.47
CA ASP A 20 -62.84 -36.03 -32.15
C ASP A 20 -61.96 -36.64 -31.07
N ASN A 21 -61.77 -37.95 -31.06
CA ASN A 21 -60.83 -38.59 -30.10
C ASN A 21 -59.38 -38.16 -30.35
N ALA A 22 -58.94 -38.18 -31.62
CA ALA A 22 -57.59 -37.73 -31.96
C ALA A 22 -57.34 -36.25 -31.55
N LYS A 23 -58.33 -35.38 -31.74
CA LYS A 23 -58.29 -34.00 -31.35
C LYS A 23 -58.20 -33.83 -29.81
N SER A 24 -59.05 -34.59 -29.07
CA SER A 24 -59.03 -34.57 -27.58
C SER A 24 -57.69 -35.04 -27.01
N GLU A 25 -57.13 -36.14 -27.60
CA GLU A 25 -55.81 -36.62 -27.20
C GLU A 25 -54.70 -35.61 -27.49
N ALA A 26 -54.76 -34.93 -28.65
CA ALA A 26 -53.76 -33.88 -28.97
C ALA A 26 -53.87 -32.66 -28.04
N GLU A 27 -55.09 -32.23 -27.71
CA GLU A 27 -55.33 -31.13 -26.76
C GLU A 27 -54.85 -31.51 -25.35
N ALA A 28 -55.09 -32.74 -24.88
CA ALA A 28 -54.61 -33.23 -23.60
C ALA A 28 -53.07 -33.24 -23.54
N LYS A 29 -52.40 -33.77 -24.59
CA LYS A 29 -50.94 -33.76 -24.70
C LYS A 29 -50.36 -32.34 -24.76
N ALA A 30 -51.00 -31.44 -25.51
CA ALA A 30 -50.58 -30.05 -25.60
C ALA A 30 -50.65 -29.37 -24.23
N LYS A 31 -51.71 -29.62 -23.47
CA LYS A 31 -51.86 -29.09 -22.10
C LYS A 31 -50.80 -29.65 -21.17
N GLU A 32 -50.54 -30.94 -21.19
CA GLU A 32 -49.49 -31.58 -20.38
C GLU A 32 -48.11 -30.98 -20.66
N ILE A 33 -47.76 -30.79 -21.94
CA ILE A 33 -46.51 -30.17 -22.35
C ILE A 33 -46.41 -28.72 -21.82
N LEU A 34 -47.50 -27.94 -21.96
CA LEU A 34 -47.52 -26.56 -21.45
C LEU A 34 -47.31 -26.50 -19.92
N GLU A 35 -48.03 -27.34 -19.17
CA GLU A 35 -47.90 -27.41 -17.70
C GLU A 35 -46.47 -27.82 -17.28
N GLU A 36 -45.86 -28.78 -18.00
CA GLU A 36 -44.48 -29.18 -17.75
C GLU A 36 -43.49 -28.02 -17.98
N PHE A 37 -43.61 -27.31 -19.10
CA PHE A 37 -42.71 -26.21 -19.44
C PHE A 37 -42.94 -24.98 -18.54
N GLU A 38 -44.17 -24.69 -18.17
CA GLU A 38 -44.49 -23.64 -17.17
C GLU A 38 -43.85 -23.95 -15.81
N GLY A 39 -43.93 -25.23 -15.37
CA GLY A 39 -43.28 -25.68 -14.17
C GLY A 39 -41.75 -25.51 -14.21
N LYS A 40 -41.12 -25.93 -15.31
CA LYS A 40 -39.69 -25.77 -15.54
C LYS A 40 -39.25 -24.29 -15.59
N ALA A 41 -40.02 -23.45 -16.26
CA ALA A 41 -39.77 -22.01 -16.36
C ALA A 41 -39.85 -21.35 -14.98
N LYS A 42 -40.86 -21.68 -14.18
CA LYS A 42 -41.02 -21.18 -12.81
C LYS A 42 -39.84 -21.58 -11.91
N GLN A 43 -39.45 -22.85 -11.98
CA GLN A 43 -38.31 -23.36 -11.21
C GLN A 43 -36.99 -22.65 -11.60
N SER A 44 -36.74 -22.49 -12.91
CA SER A 44 -35.58 -21.78 -13.43
C SER A 44 -35.56 -20.30 -12.98
N TYR A 45 -36.72 -19.63 -13.02
CA TYR A 45 -36.87 -18.26 -12.54
C TYR A 45 -36.56 -18.13 -11.05
N GLU A 46 -37.12 -19.01 -10.22
CA GLU A 46 -36.87 -19.01 -8.77
C GLU A 46 -35.39 -19.25 -8.46
N GLN A 47 -34.74 -20.17 -9.15
CA GLN A 47 -33.28 -20.41 -9.00
C GLN A 47 -32.45 -19.18 -9.41
N LEU A 48 -32.79 -18.56 -10.55
CA LEU A 48 -32.08 -17.37 -11.04
C LEU A 48 -32.19 -16.20 -10.04
N VAL A 49 -33.39 -15.97 -9.52
CA VAL A 49 -33.64 -14.93 -8.53
C VAL A 49 -32.89 -15.22 -7.20
N ALA A 50 -32.93 -16.48 -6.75
CA ALA A 50 -32.20 -16.87 -5.54
C ALA A 50 -30.70 -16.68 -5.69
N ASN A 51 -30.11 -17.14 -6.80
CA ASN A 51 -28.70 -16.97 -7.09
C ASN A 51 -28.32 -15.48 -7.23
N GLY A 52 -29.13 -14.69 -7.92
CA GLY A 52 -28.92 -13.27 -8.07
C GLY A 52 -28.92 -12.50 -6.71
N ARG A 53 -29.79 -12.91 -5.78
CA ARG A 53 -29.80 -12.34 -4.42
C ARG A 53 -28.53 -12.67 -3.64
N ILE A 54 -28.04 -13.92 -3.73
CA ILE A 54 -26.80 -14.36 -3.10
C ILE A 54 -25.61 -13.58 -3.67
N GLU A 55 -25.54 -13.47 -4.99
CA GLU A 55 -24.46 -12.72 -5.65
C GLU A 55 -24.49 -11.22 -5.31
N ALA A 56 -25.67 -10.62 -5.27
CA ALA A 56 -25.83 -9.22 -4.89
C ALA A 56 -25.39 -8.97 -3.45
N ALA A 57 -25.78 -9.85 -2.51
CA ALA A 57 -25.35 -9.75 -1.12
C ALA A 57 -23.83 -9.90 -0.97
N ALA A 58 -23.23 -10.88 -1.65
CA ALA A 58 -21.79 -11.08 -1.65
C ALA A 58 -21.03 -9.91 -2.29
N ALA A 59 -21.58 -9.31 -3.35
CA ALA A 59 -21.00 -8.12 -3.97
C ALA A 59 -21.05 -6.89 -3.05
N ALA A 60 -22.16 -6.69 -2.35
CA ALA A 60 -22.31 -5.63 -1.36
C ALA A 60 -21.30 -5.79 -0.21
N GLU A 61 -21.17 -7.01 0.32
CA GLU A 61 -20.21 -7.31 1.38
C GLU A 61 -18.76 -7.06 0.95
N ARG A 62 -18.41 -7.49 -0.28
CA ARG A 62 -17.08 -7.21 -0.84
C ARG A 62 -16.80 -5.72 -0.94
N LYS A 63 -17.76 -4.92 -1.42
CA LYS A 63 -17.61 -3.45 -1.50
C LYS A 63 -17.38 -2.83 -0.13
N VAL A 64 -18.15 -3.22 0.89
CA VAL A 64 -17.98 -2.72 2.27
C VAL A 64 -16.61 -3.10 2.83
N ARG A 65 -16.16 -4.33 2.60
CA ARG A 65 -14.84 -4.79 3.04
C ARG A 65 -13.72 -4.01 2.37
N THR A 66 -13.80 -3.81 1.06
CA THR A 66 -12.82 -3.02 0.31
C THR A 66 -12.78 -1.57 0.78
N ALA A 67 -13.94 -0.94 0.98
CA ALA A 67 -14.02 0.44 1.50
C ALA A 67 -13.41 0.57 2.90
N LYS A 68 -13.66 -0.39 3.80
CA LYS A 68 -13.04 -0.42 5.13
C LYS A 68 -11.52 -0.58 5.07
N LEU A 69 -11.04 -1.43 4.16
CA LEU A 69 -9.59 -1.62 3.96
C LEU A 69 -8.93 -0.35 3.43
N GLN A 70 -9.59 0.31 2.44
CA GLN A 70 -9.08 1.56 1.89
C GLN A 70 -9.03 2.66 2.97
N ALA A 71 -10.08 2.83 3.76
CA ALA A 71 -10.09 3.81 4.84
C ALA A 71 -8.97 3.57 5.87
N LYS A 72 -8.71 2.30 6.24
CA LYS A 72 -7.58 1.98 7.12
C LYS A 72 -6.23 2.33 6.48
N LYS A 73 -6.07 2.06 5.18
CA LYS A 73 -4.86 2.39 4.44
C LYS A 73 -4.62 3.90 4.38
N ASP A 74 -5.67 4.67 4.14
CA ASP A 74 -5.60 6.13 4.08
C ASP A 74 -5.21 6.73 5.45
N ILE A 75 -5.82 6.23 6.53
CA ILE A 75 -5.45 6.64 7.90
C ILE A 75 -3.99 6.30 8.20
N LEU A 76 -3.53 5.11 7.81
CA LEU A 76 -2.13 4.71 8.03
C LEU A 76 -1.17 5.58 7.21
N GLY A 77 -1.51 5.87 5.95
CA GLY A 77 -0.74 6.79 5.11
C GLY A 77 -0.62 8.17 5.73
N THR A 78 -1.74 8.75 6.17
CA THR A 78 -1.74 10.05 6.85
C THR A 78 -0.88 10.03 8.13
N LYS A 79 -0.97 8.97 8.94
CA LYS A 79 -0.11 8.84 10.12
C LYS A 79 1.38 8.81 9.75
N GLN A 80 1.73 8.10 8.69
CA GLN A 80 3.11 8.05 8.21
C GLN A 80 3.61 9.42 7.75
N GLU A 81 2.78 10.19 7.02
CA GLU A 81 3.11 11.55 6.62
C GLU A 81 3.40 12.48 7.81
N PHE A 82 2.63 12.35 8.91
CA PHE A 82 2.90 13.11 10.12
C PHE A 82 4.21 12.71 10.81
N ILE A 83 4.54 11.43 10.83
CA ILE A 83 5.83 10.94 11.35
C ILE A 83 6.97 11.50 10.50
N ASP A 84 6.88 11.41 9.18
CA ASP A 84 7.90 11.93 8.26
C ASP A 84 8.08 13.44 8.44
N ARG A 85 6.99 14.18 8.59
CA ARG A 85 7.06 15.62 8.87
C ARG A 85 7.73 15.94 10.20
N ALA A 86 7.51 15.12 11.23
CA ALA A 86 8.19 15.31 12.52
C ALA A 86 9.71 15.16 12.37
N TYR A 87 10.18 14.21 11.57
CA TYR A 87 11.61 14.07 11.29
C TYR A 87 12.17 15.21 10.44
N THR A 88 11.40 15.70 9.46
CA THR A 88 11.80 16.91 8.70
C THR A 88 11.98 18.12 9.61
N ILE A 89 11.03 18.34 10.53
CA ILE A 89 11.15 19.45 11.52
C ILE A 89 12.37 19.24 12.42
N ALA A 90 12.67 18.00 12.81
CA ALA A 90 13.87 17.71 13.60
C ALA A 90 15.15 18.01 12.81
N GLN A 91 15.22 17.68 11.52
CA GLN A 91 16.34 18.05 10.64
C GLN A 91 16.52 19.56 10.56
N GLU A 92 15.42 20.28 10.26
CA GLU A 92 15.42 21.75 10.19
C GLU A 92 15.87 22.38 11.52
N SER A 93 15.45 21.80 12.64
CA SER A 93 15.85 22.26 13.98
C SER A 93 17.34 22.07 14.26
N ILE A 94 17.93 20.97 13.77
CA ILE A 94 19.37 20.71 13.89
C ILE A 94 20.16 21.72 13.05
N LEU A 95 19.70 21.99 11.82
CA LEU A 95 20.33 22.97 10.91
C LEU A 95 20.19 24.41 11.41
N ALA A 96 19.16 24.70 12.19
CA ALA A 96 18.92 26.02 12.78
C ALA A 96 19.62 26.21 14.13
N LEU A 97 20.43 25.26 14.61
CA LEU A 97 21.21 25.40 15.82
C LEU A 97 22.18 26.60 15.73
N PRO A 98 22.50 27.26 16.86
CA PRO A 98 23.60 28.21 16.92
C PRO A 98 24.91 27.59 16.41
N GLU A 99 25.74 28.39 15.74
CA GLU A 99 26.98 27.92 15.11
C GLU A 99 27.85 27.05 16.04
N ASP A 100 28.04 27.49 17.25
CA ASP A 100 28.90 26.78 18.23
C ASP A 100 28.30 25.39 18.61
N GLU A 101 26.96 25.31 18.71
CA GLU A 101 26.27 24.05 19.01
C GLU A 101 26.33 23.10 17.84
N TYR A 102 26.16 23.62 16.62
CA TYR A 102 26.23 22.81 15.39
C TYR A 102 27.64 22.28 15.16
N VAL A 103 28.68 23.15 15.32
CA VAL A 103 30.10 22.73 15.28
C VAL A 103 30.40 21.65 16.33
N SER A 104 29.90 21.83 17.54
CA SER A 104 30.08 20.83 18.62
C SER A 104 29.40 19.49 18.27
N LEU A 105 28.23 19.53 17.70
CA LEU A 105 27.50 18.33 17.22
C LEU A 105 28.31 17.59 16.17
N LEU A 106 28.76 18.30 15.11
CA LEU A 106 29.54 17.71 14.03
C LEU A 106 30.88 17.15 14.51
N ALA A 107 31.57 17.88 15.38
CA ALA A 107 32.84 17.45 15.98
C ALA A 107 32.69 16.17 16.82
N LYS A 108 31.61 16.05 17.60
CA LYS A 108 31.30 14.84 18.36
C LYS A 108 31.04 13.66 17.42
N LYS A 109 30.25 13.88 16.35
CA LYS A 109 29.97 12.83 15.35
C LYS A 109 31.23 12.41 14.60
N ALA A 110 32.10 13.34 14.22
CA ALA A 110 33.41 13.03 13.64
C ALA A 110 34.28 12.19 14.61
N CYS A 111 34.34 12.56 15.88
CA CYS A 111 35.09 11.82 16.89
C CYS A 111 34.53 10.39 17.12
N GLU A 112 33.22 10.22 17.16
CA GLU A 112 32.54 8.92 17.32
C GLU A 112 32.78 8.01 16.11
N ALA A 113 32.70 8.57 14.91
CA ALA A 113 32.79 7.81 13.64
C ALA A 113 34.24 7.61 13.15
N SER A 114 35.18 8.39 13.65
CA SER A 114 36.61 8.26 13.29
C SER A 114 37.17 6.94 13.79
N VAL A 115 37.82 6.22 12.88
CA VAL A 115 38.48 4.93 13.14
C VAL A 115 39.98 5.10 13.32
N SER A 116 40.62 5.86 12.44
CA SER A 116 42.08 6.04 12.41
C SER A 116 42.53 7.36 13.02
N GLY A 117 41.69 8.38 13.07
CA GLY A 117 42.02 9.74 13.43
C GLY A 117 42.80 10.52 12.37
N GLU A 118 42.85 10.01 11.13
CA GLU A 118 43.54 10.61 9.98
C GLU A 118 42.61 10.80 8.76
N GLU A 119 41.30 10.66 8.97
CA GLU A 119 40.32 10.78 7.91
C GLU A 119 40.22 12.22 7.40
N ALA A 120 39.88 12.39 6.12
CA ALA A 120 39.48 13.65 5.54
C ALA A 120 38.02 13.93 5.86
N VAL A 121 37.69 15.08 6.41
CA VAL A 121 36.35 15.57 6.71
C VAL A 121 35.82 16.26 5.47
N ILE A 122 34.72 15.73 4.91
CA ILE A 122 34.01 16.29 3.76
C ILE A 122 32.69 16.88 4.26
N LEU A 123 32.43 18.12 3.93
CA LEU A 123 31.22 18.88 4.25
C LEU A 123 30.48 19.29 2.97
N ASN A 124 29.29 19.85 3.10
CA ASN A 124 28.69 20.59 1.99
C ASN A 124 29.45 21.90 1.74
N GLU A 125 29.18 22.58 0.65
CA GLU A 125 29.91 23.77 0.20
C GLU A 125 29.78 24.93 1.21
N ASP A 126 28.58 25.15 1.74
CA ASP A 126 28.28 26.21 2.70
C ASP A 126 28.95 25.96 4.06
N ASP A 127 28.76 24.77 4.64
CA ASP A 127 29.36 24.40 5.93
C ASP A 127 30.89 24.36 5.84
N ARG A 128 31.44 23.87 4.71
CA ARG A 128 32.89 23.83 4.50
C ARG A 128 33.50 25.24 4.57
N SER A 129 32.88 26.19 3.88
CA SER A 129 33.39 27.55 3.79
C SER A 129 33.23 28.33 5.10
N ALA A 130 32.10 28.13 5.79
CA ALA A 130 31.80 28.87 7.04
C ALA A 130 32.37 28.22 8.29
N LEU A 131 32.32 26.89 8.40
CA LEU A 131 32.55 26.16 9.68
C LEU A 131 33.63 25.09 9.57
N GLY A 132 34.07 24.69 8.37
CA GLY A 132 34.88 23.49 8.14
C GLY A 132 36.10 23.41 9.02
N GLN A 133 36.88 24.52 9.13
CA GLN A 133 38.10 24.54 9.97
C GLN A 133 37.76 24.37 11.45
N LYS A 134 36.69 25.05 11.93
CA LYS A 134 36.26 24.96 13.34
C LYS A 134 35.83 23.54 13.71
N VAL A 135 35.12 22.87 12.82
CA VAL A 135 34.68 21.48 13.01
C VAL A 135 35.87 20.53 13.12
N VAL A 136 36.85 20.66 12.23
CA VAL A 136 38.08 19.84 12.27
C VAL A 136 38.89 20.08 13.53
N GLU A 137 39.08 21.33 13.91
CA GLU A 137 39.81 21.67 15.15
C GLU A 137 39.12 21.12 16.41
N ALA A 138 37.80 21.30 16.50
CA ALA A 138 37.00 20.77 17.61
C ALA A 138 37.00 19.23 17.63
N ALA A 139 36.89 18.58 16.49
CA ALA A 139 36.94 17.11 16.39
C ALA A 139 38.31 16.55 16.79
N ASN A 140 39.39 17.17 16.35
CA ASN A 140 40.75 16.79 16.74
C ASN A 140 41.00 17.02 18.26
N ALA A 141 40.46 18.10 18.84
CA ALA A 141 40.52 18.31 20.27
C ALA A 141 39.81 17.19 21.06
N LEU A 142 38.64 16.75 20.62
CA LEU A 142 37.89 15.63 21.20
C LEU A 142 38.63 14.30 21.06
N LEU A 143 39.20 14.02 19.89
CA LEU A 143 40.03 12.81 19.66
C LEU A 143 41.24 12.78 20.58
N ALA A 144 41.96 13.89 20.69
CA ALA A 144 43.13 14.02 21.60
C ALA A 144 42.73 13.82 23.07
N ALA A 145 41.60 14.38 23.49
CA ALA A 145 41.07 14.20 24.84
C ALA A 145 40.69 12.74 25.12
N ALA A 146 40.26 12.00 24.08
CA ALA A 146 39.96 10.59 24.16
C ALA A 146 41.19 9.67 24.02
N GLY A 147 42.41 10.24 23.90
CA GLY A 147 43.66 9.48 23.74
C GLY A 147 43.83 8.83 22.38
N LYS A 148 43.05 9.28 21.39
CA LYS A 148 43.12 8.80 20.01
C LYS A 148 44.03 9.69 19.16
N LYS A 149 44.43 9.20 18.00
CA LYS A 149 45.12 10.02 17.00
C LYS A 149 44.20 11.16 16.54
N ALA A 150 44.71 12.38 16.50
CA ALA A 150 43.97 13.61 16.26
C ALA A 150 44.58 14.36 15.05
N SER A 151 44.43 13.78 13.89
CA SER A 151 45.02 14.25 12.62
C SER A 151 44.00 14.33 11.49
N LEU A 152 42.72 14.59 11.84
CA LEU A 152 41.67 14.85 10.84
C LEU A 152 42.04 16.11 10.05
N VAL A 153 41.76 16.09 8.75
CA VAL A 153 42.00 17.21 7.83
C VAL A 153 40.73 17.60 7.11
N LEU A 154 40.54 18.89 6.84
CA LEU A 154 39.44 19.37 6.00
C LEU A 154 39.72 19.02 4.56
N SER A 155 38.78 18.33 3.91
CA SER A 155 38.90 17.99 2.48
C SER A 155 38.59 19.20 1.60
N ASP A 156 39.21 19.22 0.40
CA ASP A 156 38.83 20.15 -0.65
C ASP A 156 37.57 19.65 -1.42
N GLU A 157 37.26 18.38 -1.32
CA GLU A 157 36.03 17.81 -1.88
C GLU A 157 34.83 18.27 -1.04
N THR A 158 33.71 18.53 -1.72
CA THR A 158 32.41 18.83 -1.08
C THR A 158 31.41 17.76 -1.44
N ALA A 159 30.41 17.52 -0.57
CA ALA A 159 29.34 16.55 -0.80
C ALA A 159 27.99 17.27 -0.90
N ASN A 160 27.14 16.78 -1.81
CA ASN A 160 25.76 17.27 -1.91
C ASN A 160 24.91 16.65 -0.81
N MET A 161 24.79 17.35 0.31
CA MET A 161 23.98 16.99 1.48
C MET A 161 23.41 18.24 2.15
N ILE A 162 22.32 18.09 2.89
CA ILE A 162 21.66 19.21 3.60
C ILE A 162 22.54 19.68 4.74
N GLY A 163 23.27 18.78 5.41
CA GLY A 163 24.18 19.07 6.52
C GLY A 163 24.80 17.79 7.06
N GLY A 164 25.73 17.93 8.01
CA GLY A 164 26.50 16.81 8.52
C GLY A 164 27.88 16.72 7.87
N LEU A 165 28.49 15.54 7.90
CA LEU A 165 29.82 15.32 7.33
C LEU A 165 30.00 13.88 6.81
N PHE A 166 31.00 13.69 5.94
CA PHE A 166 31.58 12.38 5.66
C PHE A 166 33.01 12.34 6.18
N LEU A 167 33.42 11.17 6.65
CA LEU A 167 34.81 10.88 6.94
C LEU A 167 35.33 9.94 5.86
N LYS A 168 36.39 10.31 5.16
CA LYS A 168 36.96 9.54 4.07
C LYS A 168 38.43 9.24 4.35
N GLN A 169 38.81 7.97 4.21
CA GLN A 169 40.21 7.55 4.22
C GLN A 169 40.40 6.46 3.17
N ASN A 170 41.26 6.71 2.19
CA ASN A 170 41.42 5.84 1.02
C ASN A 170 40.07 5.55 0.33
N ASP A 171 39.73 4.26 0.24
CA ASP A 171 38.47 3.79 -0.38
C ASP A 171 37.32 3.62 0.62
N VAL A 172 37.56 3.94 1.91
CA VAL A 172 36.54 3.84 2.95
C VAL A 172 35.96 5.21 3.25
N SER A 173 34.63 5.28 3.26
CA SER A 173 33.89 6.48 3.60
C SER A 173 32.82 6.17 4.65
N VAL A 174 32.79 6.95 5.72
CA VAL A 174 31.76 6.88 6.76
C VAL A 174 30.80 8.04 6.58
N ASN A 175 29.52 7.72 6.39
CA ASN A 175 28.47 8.72 6.22
C ASN A 175 27.91 9.16 7.58
N CYS A 176 28.16 10.39 7.94
CA CYS A 176 27.64 11.08 9.13
C CYS A 176 26.78 12.29 8.73
N SER A 177 26.11 12.24 7.57
CA SER A 177 25.13 13.26 7.20
C SER A 177 23.95 13.25 8.17
N ILE A 178 23.27 14.38 8.32
CA ILE A 178 22.08 14.50 9.19
C ILE A 178 21.02 13.50 8.75
N ASP A 179 20.81 13.32 7.44
CA ASP A 179 19.87 12.34 6.90
C ASP A 179 20.19 10.90 7.36
N SER A 180 21.48 10.53 7.31
CA SER A 180 21.94 9.19 7.70
C SER A 180 21.77 8.97 9.21
N ILE A 181 22.09 9.99 10.01
CA ILE A 181 21.95 9.94 11.47
C ILE A 181 20.47 9.77 11.84
N ILE A 182 19.59 10.60 11.29
CA ILE A 182 18.15 10.52 11.53
C ILE A 182 17.60 9.18 11.02
N GLY A 183 18.03 8.71 9.84
CA GLY A 183 17.64 7.42 9.31
C GLY A 183 17.94 6.26 10.27
N THR A 184 19.10 6.26 10.90
CA THR A 184 19.48 5.26 11.92
C THR A 184 18.56 5.32 13.15
N PHE A 185 18.23 6.53 13.61
CA PHE A 185 17.35 6.70 14.76
C PHE A 185 15.87 6.41 14.47
N ARG A 186 15.42 6.49 13.22
CA ARG A 186 14.04 6.19 12.83
C ARG A 186 13.62 4.78 13.22
N GLU A 187 14.48 3.78 13.01
CA GLU A 187 14.19 2.38 13.35
C GLU A 187 13.82 2.20 14.82
N ASP A 188 14.50 2.95 15.72
CA ASP A 188 14.29 2.85 17.16
C ASP A 188 13.20 3.80 17.68
N LEU A 189 12.97 4.91 17.00
CA LEU A 189 12.13 6.00 17.50
C LEU A 189 10.73 6.03 16.87
N ASP A 190 10.49 5.42 15.71
CA ASP A 190 9.20 5.48 15.01
C ASP A 190 8.03 5.10 15.91
N ILE A 191 8.18 4.04 16.72
CA ILE A 191 7.14 3.60 17.65
C ILE A 191 6.88 4.66 18.73
N LYS A 192 7.94 5.31 19.24
CA LYS A 192 7.83 6.33 20.28
C LYS A 192 7.21 7.61 19.72
N VAL A 193 7.64 8.03 18.53
CA VAL A 193 7.08 9.18 17.80
C VAL A 193 5.61 8.96 17.49
N ALA A 194 5.25 7.78 16.97
CA ALA A 194 3.85 7.42 16.72
C ALA A 194 3.01 7.46 18.00
N LYS A 195 3.55 6.99 19.12
CA LYS A 195 2.87 7.05 20.42
C LYS A 195 2.66 8.47 20.93
N VAL A 196 3.63 9.36 20.72
CA VAL A 196 3.51 10.77 21.11
C VAL A 196 2.50 11.51 20.23
N LEU A 197 2.50 11.22 18.92
CA LEU A 197 1.63 11.92 17.97
C LEU A 197 0.17 11.43 17.99
N PHE A 198 -0.06 10.15 18.31
CA PHE A 198 -1.38 9.53 18.13
C PHE A 198 -1.95 8.84 19.38
N GLY A 199 -1.25 8.85 20.50
CA GLY A 199 -1.69 8.37 21.80
C GLY A 199 -1.41 6.89 22.02
#